data_639d3ad60d518652d27739580b8d7c71
#
_entry.id   639d3ad60d518652d27739580b8d7c71
#
_cell.length_a   1.000
_cell.length_b   1.000
_cell.length_c   1.000
_cell.angle_alpha   90.00
_cell.angle_beta   90.00
_cell.angle_gamma   90.00
#
_symmetry.space_group_name_H-M   'P 1'
#
loop_
_entity.id
_entity.type
_entity.pdbx_description
1 polymer ?
#
loop_
_entity_poly.entity_id
_entity_poly.type
_entity_poly.pdbx_seq_one_letter_code
_entity_poly.pdbx_strand_id
1 'polypeptide(L)'
;MKLRGIYYLFLFSILNTNSLFAQENNFYSTSNISLMLEKLDVFGKVLYVAAHPDDENTRLIAYLANEKKYETAYLSATRGGGGQNFLGTHLKENLGLIR
;
A
#
# COMPACT_ATOMS: atom_id res chain seq x y z
N MET A 1 -42.59 -16.92 25.74
CA MET A 1 -41.48 -16.04 26.19
C MET A 1 -40.08 -16.57 25.92
N LYS A 2 -39.92 -17.73 25.24
CA LYS A 2 -38.59 -18.35 25.02
C LYS A 2 -37.96 -18.08 23.65
N LEU A 3 -38.73 -17.70 22.62
CA LEU A 3 -38.20 -17.48 21.27
C LEU A 3 -37.37 -16.17 21.13
N ARG A 4 -37.75 -15.12 21.83
CA ARG A 4 -37.05 -13.83 21.76
C ARG A 4 -35.59 -13.91 22.23
N GLY A 5 -35.32 -14.73 23.25
CA GLY A 5 -33.96 -14.95 23.75
C GLY A 5 -33.04 -15.64 22.74
N ILE A 6 -33.55 -16.55 21.93
CA ILE A 6 -32.79 -17.26 20.89
C ILE A 6 -32.38 -16.30 19.76
N TYR A 7 -33.25 -15.36 19.38
CA TYR A 7 -32.93 -14.35 18.36
C TYR A 7 -31.80 -13.41 18.81
N TYR A 8 -31.78 -12.99 20.08
CA TYR A 8 -30.70 -12.14 20.58
C TYR A 8 -29.36 -12.88 20.70
N LEU A 9 -29.37 -14.17 21.05
CA LEU A 9 -28.18 -15.01 21.06
C LEU A 9 -27.63 -15.23 19.64
N PHE A 10 -28.50 -15.42 18.66
CA PHE A 10 -28.10 -15.58 17.26
C PHE A 10 -27.56 -14.27 16.67
N LEU A 11 -28.19 -13.14 16.96
CA LEU A 11 -27.72 -11.80 16.55
C LEU A 11 -26.37 -11.46 17.18
N PHE A 12 -26.16 -11.78 18.44
CA PHE A 12 -24.90 -11.58 19.16
C PHE A 12 -23.77 -12.47 18.61
N SER A 13 -24.08 -13.69 18.18
CA SER A 13 -23.12 -14.58 17.51
C SER A 13 -22.65 -14.04 16.16
N ILE A 14 -23.55 -13.45 15.36
CA ILE A 14 -23.23 -12.87 14.05
C ILE A 14 -22.35 -11.61 14.19
N LEU A 15 -22.55 -10.82 15.24
CA LEU A 15 -21.77 -9.60 15.49
C LEU A 15 -20.32 -9.89 15.90
N ASN A 16 -20.03 -11.08 16.43
CA ASN A 16 -18.67 -11.46 16.87
C ASN A 16 -17.85 -12.15 15.78
N THR A 17 -18.39 -12.44 14.60
CA THR A 17 -17.63 -13.13 13.54
C THR A 17 -16.70 -12.20 12.76
N ASN A 18 -16.81 -10.87 12.92
CA ASN A 18 -16.00 -9.90 12.18
C ASN A 18 -14.59 -9.68 12.74
N SER A 19 -14.26 -10.22 13.90
CA SER A 19 -12.93 -10.05 14.50
C SER A 19 -11.91 -11.14 14.13
N LEU A 20 -12.31 -12.17 13.38
CA LEU A 20 -11.42 -13.29 13.02
C LEU A 20 -10.65 -13.09 11.70
N PHE A 21 -10.90 -12.02 10.95
CA PHE A 21 -10.25 -11.78 9.65
C PHE A 21 -9.15 -10.72 9.67
N ALA A 22 -8.77 -10.19 10.82
CA ALA A 22 -7.80 -9.09 10.93
C ALA A 22 -6.38 -9.53 11.34
N GLN A 23 -6.03 -10.79 11.22
CA GLN A 23 -4.64 -11.21 11.34
C GLN A 23 -4.08 -11.38 9.94
N GLU A 24 -3.63 -10.28 9.35
CA GLU A 24 -2.77 -10.28 8.19
C GLU A 24 -1.45 -10.95 8.61
N ASN A 25 -1.38 -12.27 8.41
CA ASN A 25 -0.14 -13.00 8.58
C ASN A 25 0.79 -12.53 7.45
N ASN A 26 1.58 -11.51 7.72
CA ASN A 26 2.69 -11.10 6.87
C ASN A 26 3.75 -12.20 6.89
N PHE A 27 3.46 -13.34 6.24
CA PHE A 27 4.46 -14.36 5.95
C PHE A 27 5.38 -13.78 4.87
N TYR A 28 6.50 -13.25 5.30
CA TYR A 28 7.56 -12.90 4.37
C TYR A 28 8.01 -14.17 3.62
N SER A 29 7.98 -14.11 2.30
CA SER A 29 8.55 -15.19 1.51
C SER A 29 10.05 -15.31 1.78
N THR A 30 10.64 -16.47 1.53
CA THR A 30 12.08 -16.68 1.69
C THR A 30 12.90 -15.65 0.90
N SER A 31 12.43 -15.28 -0.29
CA SER A 31 13.06 -14.24 -1.10
C SER A 31 13.01 -12.85 -0.46
N ASN A 32 11.89 -12.49 0.20
CA ASN A 32 11.78 -11.23 0.93
C ASN A 32 12.72 -11.20 2.13
N ILE A 33 12.83 -12.30 2.88
CA ILE A 33 13.75 -12.41 4.02
C ILE A 33 15.20 -12.27 3.53
N SER A 34 15.58 -12.98 2.46
CA SER A 34 16.91 -12.86 1.86
C SER A 34 17.24 -11.43 1.46
N LEU A 35 16.31 -10.76 0.76
CA LEU A 35 16.48 -9.36 0.38
C LEU A 35 16.62 -8.42 1.59
N MET A 36 15.87 -8.66 2.65
CA MET A 36 15.97 -7.87 3.89
C MET A 36 17.33 -8.06 4.57
N LEU A 37 17.85 -9.29 4.60
CA LEU A 37 19.18 -9.58 5.14
C LEU A 37 20.29 -8.91 4.34
N GLU A 38 20.20 -8.95 3.00
CA GLU A 38 21.16 -8.28 2.11
C GLU A 38 21.14 -6.75 2.29
N LYS A 39 20.02 -6.17 2.66
CA LYS A 39 19.88 -4.73 2.93
C LYS A 39 20.53 -4.29 4.25
N LEU A 40 20.81 -5.18 5.19
CA LEU A 40 21.39 -4.81 6.49
C LEU A 40 22.79 -4.19 6.36
N ASP A 41 23.55 -4.56 5.34
CA ASP A 41 24.89 -4.06 5.10
C ASP A 41 24.94 -2.81 4.19
N VAL A 42 23.77 -2.32 3.76
CA VAL A 42 23.66 -1.19 2.82
C VAL A 42 23.06 0.03 3.50
N PHE A 43 23.83 1.07 3.70
CA PHE A 43 23.40 2.33 4.34
C PHE A 43 22.94 3.40 3.34
N GLY A 44 22.91 3.09 2.04
CA GLY A 44 22.49 4.03 1.00
C GLY A 44 20.98 4.31 1.02
N LYS A 45 20.62 5.61 1.02
CA LYS A 45 19.24 6.08 0.88
C LYS A 45 19.11 6.95 -0.34
N VAL A 46 18.06 6.77 -1.13
CA VAL A 46 17.77 7.54 -2.33
C VAL A 46 16.36 8.09 -2.28
N LEU A 47 16.23 9.39 -2.45
CA LEU A 47 14.97 10.05 -2.67
C LEU A 47 14.89 10.52 -4.13
N TYR A 48 14.01 9.91 -4.89
CA TYR A 48 13.68 10.35 -6.25
C TYR A 48 12.59 11.42 -6.18
N VAL A 49 12.87 12.61 -6.69
CA VAL A 49 11.92 13.75 -6.65
C VAL A 49 11.47 14.06 -8.06
N ALA A 50 10.17 14.17 -8.26
CA ALA A 50 9.56 14.54 -9.53
C ALA A 50 8.35 15.49 -9.34
N ALA A 51 7.86 16.06 -10.42
CA ALA A 51 6.76 17.01 -10.36
C ALA A 51 5.41 16.32 -10.11
N HIS A 52 5.16 15.17 -10.75
CA HIS A 52 3.87 14.48 -10.73
C HIS A 52 4.03 13.01 -10.33
N PRO A 53 2.95 12.33 -9.91
CA PRO A 53 2.99 10.94 -9.44
C PRO A 53 3.40 9.91 -10.50
N ASP A 54 3.36 10.25 -11.78
CA ASP A 54 3.62 9.40 -12.94
C ASP A 54 4.94 9.77 -13.68
N ASP A 55 5.76 10.64 -13.11
CA ASP A 55 7.06 11.06 -13.68
C ASP A 55 8.23 10.16 -13.24
N GLU A 56 7.96 9.05 -12.54
CA GLU A 56 9.01 8.17 -12.03
C GLU A 56 9.72 7.39 -13.12
N ASN A 57 11.04 7.29 -13.00
CA ASN A 57 11.81 6.29 -13.73
C ASN A 57 11.75 4.95 -12.98
N THR A 58 10.71 4.16 -13.26
CA THR A 58 10.43 2.88 -12.60
C THR A 58 11.62 1.92 -12.66
N ARG A 59 12.35 1.89 -13.79
CA ARG A 59 13.54 1.02 -13.96
C ARG A 59 14.68 1.43 -13.05
N LEU A 60 14.94 2.74 -12.92
CA LEU A 60 15.96 3.27 -12.04
C LEU A 60 15.61 2.98 -10.57
N ILE A 61 14.37 3.24 -10.17
CA ILE A 61 13.88 2.98 -8.81
C ILE A 61 14.01 1.50 -8.48
N ALA A 62 13.58 0.61 -9.37
CA ALA A 62 13.70 -0.84 -9.20
C ALA A 62 15.17 -1.30 -9.10
N TYR A 63 16.07 -0.75 -9.91
CA TYR A 63 17.51 -1.01 -9.85
C TYR A 63 18.11 -0.58 -8.51
N LEU A 64 17.80 0.63 -8.06
CA LEU A 64 18.30 1.14 -6.79
C LEU A 64 17.80 0.31 -5.60
N ALA A 65 16.52 -0.06 -5.61
CA ALA A 65 15.90 -0.79 -4.51
C ALA A 65 16.30 -2.28 -4.46
N ASN A 66 16.45 -2.94 -5.62
CA ASN A 66 16.64 -4.39 -5.70
C ASN A 66 18.08 -4.79 -5.98
N GLU A 67 18.80 -4.09 -6.85
CA GLU A 67 20.20 -4.40 -7.18
C GLU A 67 21.17 -3.71 -6.23
N LYS A 68 20.97 -2.40 -6.01
CA LYS A 68 21.83 -1.62 -5.10
C LYS A 68 21.42 -1.74 -3.64
N LYS A 69 20.24 -2.31 -3.36
CA LYS A 69 19.69 -2.53 -2.02
C LYS A 69 19.45 -1.24 -1.22
N TYR A 70 19.47 -0.08 -1.88
CA TYR A 70 19.24 1.20 -1.23
C TYR A 70 17.79 1.32 -0.72
N GLU A 71 17.62 1.96 0.42
CA GLU A 71 16.30 2.45 0.84
C GLU A 71 15.87 3.54 -0.13
N THR A 72 14.88 3.22 -1.00
CA THR A 72 14.50 4.08 -2.11
C THR A 72 13.07 4.58 -1.90
N ALA A 73 12.89 5.90 -1.97
CA ALA A 73 11.60 6.55 -1.87
C ALA A 73 11.35 7.45 -3.09
N TYR A 74 10.08 7.63 -3.41
CA TYR A 74 9.61 8.55 -4.44
C TYR A 74 8.82 9.70 -3.80
N LEU A 75 9.15 10.93 -4.17
CA LEU A 75 8.43 12.13 -3.75
C LEU A 75 7.88 12.85 -4.97
N SER A 76 6.58 12.89 -5.10
CA SER A 76 5.90 13.76 -6.06
C SER A 76 5.61 15.13 -5.43
N ALA A 77 5.98 16.20 -6.13
CA ALA A 77 5.72 17.58 -5.67
C ALA A 77 4.24 17.96 -5.76
N THR A 78 3.47 17.28 -6.61
CA THR A 78 2.02 17.48 -6.76
C THR A 78 1.26 16.17 -6.62
N ARG A 79 -0.04 16.24 -6.43
CA ARG A 79 -0.94 15.07 -6.38
C ARG A 79 -1.41 14.62 -7.78
N GLY A 80 -0.91 15.23 -8.85
CA GLY A 80 -1.31 14.89 -10.22
C GLY A 80 -2.73 15.33 -10.61
N GLY A 81 -3.35 16.24 -9.86
CA GLY A 81 -4.70 16.73 -10.14
C GLY A 81 -4.85 17.48 -11.46
N GLY A 82 -3.75 17.98 -12.05
CA GLY A 82 -3.72 18.63 -13.37
C GLY A 82 -3.68 17.66 -14.56
N GLY A 83 -3.52 16.35 -14.30
CA GLY A 83 -3.43 15.35 -15.36
C GLY A 83 -4.76 15.01 -16.03
N GLN A 84 -4.67 14.28 -17.15
CA GLN A 84 -5.85 13.71 -17.82
C GLN A 84 -6.26 12.40 -17.16
N ASN A 85 -7.55 12.16 -17.05
CA ASN A 85 -8.11 10.90 -16.59
C ASN A 85 -8.81 10.17 -17.75
N PHE A 86 -8.15 9.13 -18.26
CA PHE A 86 -8.70 8.29 -19.34
C PHE A 86 -9.64 7.18 -18.83
N LEU A 87 -9.67 6.95 -17.50
CA LEU A 87 -10.40 5.84 -16.90
C LEU A 87 -11.71 6.26 -16.21
N GLY A 88 -11.94 7.58 -16.08
CA GLY A 88 -13.11 8.05 -15.35
C GLY A 88 -13.34 9.55 -15.49
N THR A 89 -14.34 10.04 -14.78
CA THR A 89 -14.80 11.43 -14.80
C THR A 89 -14.15 12.34 -13.76
N HIS A 90 -13.26 11.80 -12.91
CA HIS A 90 -12.61 12.56 -11.85
C HIS A 90 -11.58 13.50 -12.42
N LEU A 91 -11.67 14.76 -12.06
CA LEU A 91 -10.78 15.85 -12.49
C LEU A 91 -10.28 16.63 -11.27
N LYS A 92 -9.18 17.39 -11.45
CA LYS A 92 -8.60 18.28 -10.44
C LYS A 92 -8.34 17.57 -9.10
N GLU A 93 -8.89 18.10 -8.01
CA GLU A 93 -8.66 17.61 -6.64
C GLU A 93 -9.10 16.16 -6.48
N ASN A 94 -10.23 15.78 -7.07
CA ASN A 94 -10.73 14.40 -7.01
C ASN A 94 -9.79 13.41 -7.71
N LEU A 95 -9.18 13.83 -8.83
CA LEU A 95 -8.17 13.01 -9.50
C LEU A 95 -6.91 12.87 -8.63
N GLY A 96 -6.49 13.95 -7.98
CA GLY A 96 -5.34 13.94 -7.08
C GLY A 96 -5.52 13.13 -5.79
N LEU A 97 -6.75 12.74 -5.44
CA LEU A 97 -7.02 11.87 -4.30
C LEU A 97 -6.93 10.37 -4.64
N ILE A 98 -7.09 10.01 -5.92
CA ILE A 98 -7.08 8.62 -6.38
C ILE A 98 -5.76 8.22 -7.06
N ARG A 99 -4.85 9.15 -7.30
CA ARG A 99 -3.49 8.93 -7.78
C ARG A 99 -2.53 8.86 -6.60
#